data_6ead55a59ba0610713c4b335cb99ffb1
#
_entry.id   6ead55a59ba0610713c4b335cb99ffb1
#
_cell.length_a   1.000
_cell.length_b   1.000
_cell.length_c   1.000
_cell.angle_alpha   90.00
_cell.angle_beta   90.00
_cell.angle_gamma   90.00
#
_symmetry.space_group_name_H-M   'P 1'
#
loop_
_entity.id
_entity.type
_entity.pdbx_description
1 polymer ?
#
loop_
_entity_poly.entity_id
_entity_poly.type
_entity_poly.pdbx_seq_one_letter_code
_entity_poly.pdbx_strand_id
1 'polypeptide(L)'
;MNLARYPAQEPLSPLGAGYAARVLPLGENVQGIDVDHGADPYQTLTVFPAPQPSGDVLVFFHGGGWTNGYKEWMFFMAPALTALGVTFVSAGYRLAPAHVFPAGLEDCADAVAWVLRHIGKHGGDARRVFVGGHSAGGHHAALLAVAAEWRAARGLPAQPLAGCLPVSGVYRFGAGSGLSVRPRFLGTGPQGVAEAAASPLCRIDAAACPPFLLAHGSRDFPHLMKQAAEFADALRLAKLPVEIEVLEGCDHFEASLAGGDQQGSWATRAASWMRHRGR
;
A
#
# COMPACT_ATOMS: atom_id res chain seq x y z
N MET A 1 15.92 -13.88 -3.57
CA MET A 1 14.56 -13.99 -2.96
C MET A 1 14.21 -15.46 -2.71
N ASN A 2 13.61 -15.81 -1.57
CA ASN A 2 13.17 -17.19 -1.27
C ASN A 2 11.62 -17.24 -1.18
N LEU A 3 10.97 -17.38 -2.32
CA LEU A 3 9.51 -17.45 -2.37
C LEU A 3 8.94 -18.81 -1.93
N ALA A 4 9.76 -19.86 -1.86
CA ALA A 4 9.34 -21.20 -1.44
C ALA A 4 8.93 -21.26 0.06
N ARG A 5 9.26 -20.22 0.84
CA ARG A 5 8.85 -20.13 2.26
C ARG A 5 7.37 -19.82 2.45
N TYR A 6 6.73 -19.25 1.43
CA TYR A 6 5.32 -18.84 1.51
C TYR A 6 4.39 -20.03 1.25
N PRO A 7 3.25 -20.10 1.94
CA PRO A 7 2.18 -21.04 1.59
C PRO A 7 1.71 -20.87 0.14
N ALA A 8 1.13 -21.95 -0.42
CA ALA A 8 0.55 -21.91 -1.75
C ALA A 8 -0.54 -20.82 -1.85
N GLN A 9 -0.51 -20.08 -2.93
CA GLN A 9 -1.48 -19.04 -3.22
C GLN A 9 -2.54 -19.52 -4.21
N GLU A 10 -3.60 -18.74 -4.38
CA GLU A 10 -4.56 -18.95 -5.46
C GLU A 10 -3.85 -18.85 -6.83
N PRO A 11 -4.33 -19.57 -7.87
CA PRO A 11 -3.76 -19.43 -9.21
C PRO A 11 -3.81 -17.98 -9.69
N LEU A 12 -2.70 -17.47 -10.20
CA LEU A 12 -2.64 -16.15 -10.81
C LEU A 12 -3.47 -16.10 -12.10
N SER A 13 -4.16 -14.99 -12.31
CA SER A 13 -4.69 -14.69 -13.63
C SER A 13 -3.54 -14.50 -14.64
N PRO A 14 -3.80 -14.62 -15.96
CA PRO A 14 -2.77 -14.36 -16.98
C PRO A 14 -2.10 -12.98 -16.82
N LEU A 15 -2.87 -11.95 -16.48
CA LEU A 15 -2.34 -10.60 -16.23
C LEU A 15 -1.47 -10.56 -14.96
N GLY A 16 -1.92 -11.21 -13.87
CA GLY A 16 -1.14 -11.32 -12.64
C GLY A 16 0.16 -12.11 -12.84
N ALA A 17 0.13 -13.19 -13.61
CA ALA A 17 1.33 -13.95 -13.95
C ALA A 17 2.32 -13.13 -14.79
N GLY A 18 1.81 -12.37 -15.77
CA GLY A 18 2.62 -11.44 -16.57
C GLY A 18 3.25 -10.35 -15.71
N TYR A 19 2.52 -9.80 -14.75
CA TYR A 19 3.06 -8.82 -13.81
C TYR A 19 4.16 -9.43 -12.92
N ALA A 20 3.91 -10.57 -12.30
CA ALA A 20 4.89 -11.28 -11.46
C ALA A 20 6.20 -11.57 -12.23
N ALA A 21 6.08 -12.04 -13.49
CA ALA A 21 7.21 -12.29 -14.37
C ALA A 21 8.03 -11.02 -14.70
N ARG A 22 7.43 -9.83 -14.62
CA ARG A 22 8.13 -8.54 -14.83
C ARG A 22 8.82 -8.06 -13.56
N VAL A 23 8.13 -8.08 -12.41
CA VAL A 23 8.64 -7.43 -11.19
C VAL A 23 9.66 -8.26 -10.42
N LEU A 24 9.55 -9.59 -10.42
CA LEU A 24 10.47 -10.45 -9.69
C LEU A 24 11.93 -10.33 -10.19
N PRO A 25 12.22 -10.38 -11.49
CA PRO A 25 13.59 -10.18 -11.97
C PRO A 25 14.14 -8.78 -11.65
N LEU A 26 13.30 -7.74 -11.69
CA LEU A 26 13.73 -6.37 -11.36
C LEU A 26 14.15 -6.21 -9.90
N GLY A 27 13.56 -7.00 -8.99
CA GLY A 27 13.88 -6.98 -7.57
C GLY A 27 14.90 -8.02 -7.12
N GLU A 28 15.34 -8.96 -8.00
CA GLU A 28 16.10 -10.15 -7.60
C GLU A 28 17.42 -9.84 -6.87
N ASN A 29 18.14 -8.80 -7.33
CA ASN A 29 19.42 -8.40 -6.77
C ASN A 29 19.31 -7.21 -5.80
N VAL A 30 18.12 -6.78 -5.45
CA VAL A 30 17.89 -5.66 -4.53
C VAL A 30 17.97 -6.20 -3.10
N GLN A 31 18.98 -5.75 -2.34
CA GLN A 31 19.23 -6.21 -0.98
C GLN A 31 18.63 -5.25 0.04
N GLY A 32 17.92 -5.81 1.01
CA GLY A 32 17.34 -5.10 2.15
C GLY A 32 17.50 -5.89 3.45
N ILE A 33 16.99 -5.37 4.52
CA ILE A 33 17.02 -5.98 5.85
C ILE A 33 15.65 -6.61 6.12
N ASP A 34 15.59 -7.94 6.14
CA ASP A 34 14.37 -8.69 6.43
C ASP A 34 14.06 -8.67 7.93
N VAL A 35 12.77 -8.51 8.24
CA VAL A 35 12.24 -8.49 9.61
C VAL A 35 10.92 -9.25 9.65
N ASP A 36 10.79 -10.13 10.63
CA ASP A 36 9.52 -10.78 10.96
C ASP A 36 8.79 -9.92 12.01
N HIS A 37 7.53 -9.59 11.74
CA HIS A 37 6.66 -8.86 12.68
C HIS A 37 5.51 -9.73 13.22
N GLY A 38 5.46 -10.99 12.82
CA GLY A 38 4.52 -12.00 13.30
C GLY A 38 5.03 -13.41 13.03
N ALA A 39 4.22 -14.42 13.32
CA ALA A 39 4.61 -15.84 13.20
C ALA A 39 4.32 -16.43 11.81
N ASP A 40 3.44 -15.80 11.03
CA ASP A 40 3.12 -16.28 9.68
C ASP A 40 4.19 -15.83 8.67
N PRO A 41 4.56 -16.67 7.69
CA PRO A 41 5.55 -16.31 6.66
C PRO A 41 5.25 -15.02 5.90
N TYR A 42 3.97 -14.61 5.80
CA TYR A 42 3.56 -13.34 5.20
C TYR A 42 3.71 -12.14 6.13
N GLN A 43 3.81 -12.35 7.45
CA GLN A 43 3.97 -11.28 8.44
C GLN A 43 5.44 -10.83 8.53
N THR A 44 5.99 -10.44 7.41
CA THR A 44 7.38 -10.00 7.26
C THR A 44 7.45 -8.70 6.47
N LEU A 45 8.49 -7.92 6.71
CA LEU A 45 8.81 -6.73 5.94
C LEU A 45 10.30 -6.71 5.58
N THR A 46 10.66 -5.93 4.56
CA THR A 46 12.05 -5.67 4.21
C THR A 46 12.29 -4.18 4.22
N VAL A 47 13.28 -3.74 4.98
CA VAL A 47 13.72 -2.33 5.04
C VAL A 47 14.87 -2.12 4.06
N PHE A 48 14.77 -1.09 3.24
CA PHE A 48 15.81 -0.61 2.34
C PHE A 48 16.23 0.80 2.80
N PRO A 49 17.28 0.92 3.63
CA PRO A 49 17.76 2.22 4.10
C PRO A 49 18.27 3.07 2.94
N ALA A 50 17.94 4.36 2.94
CA ALA A 50 18.53 5.27 1.96
C ALA A 50 20.01 5.54 2.32
N PRO A 51 20.92 5.58 1.33
CA PRO A 51 22.32 5.92 1.58
C PRO A 51 22.53 7.32 2.17
N GLN A 52 21.64 8.25 1.82
CA GLN A 52 21.56 9.61 2.36
C GLN A 52 20.12 9.89 2.79
N PRO A 53 19.73 9.48 4.01
CA PRO A 53 18.33 9.51 4.41
C PRO A 53 17.81 10.94 4.63
N SER A 54 16.65 11.25 4.07
CA SER A 54 15.91 12.49 4.33
C SER A 54 15.12 12.46 5.64
N GLY A 55 15.00 11.26 6.24
CA GLY A 55 14.08 10.96 7.32
C GLY A 55 12.72 10.45 6.83
N ASP A 56 12.35 10.67 5.56
CA ASP A 56 11.10 10.13 5.00
C ASP A 56 11.13 8.62 4.93
N VAL A 57 10.02 7.98 5.32
CA VAL A 57 9.83 6.54 5.28
C VAL A 57 8.57 6.22 4.51
N LEU A 58 8.66 5.39 3.48
CA LEU A 58 7.49 4.88 2.76
C LEU A 58 7.32 3.39 3.03
N VAL A 59 6.25 3.01 3.74
CA VAL A 59 5.81 1.63 3.87
C VAL A 59 4.87 1.32 2.73
N PHE A 60 5.19 0.31 1.92
CA PHE A 60 4.45 0.01 0.71
C PHE A 60 3.97 -1.44 0.68
N PHE A 61 2.68 -1.64 0.38
CA PHE A 61 2.03 -2.94 0.32
C PHE A 61 1.82 -3.39 -1.12
N HIS A 62 2.07 -4.67 -1.39
CA HIS A 62 1.93 -5.24 -2.72
C HIS A 62 0.46 -5.38 -3.16
N GLY A 63 0.22 -5.47 -4.47
CA GLY A 63 -1.05 -5.85 -5.06
C GLY A 63 -1.27 -7.37 -5.07
N GLY A 64 -2.22 -7.83 -5.88
CA GLY A 64 -2.51 -9.26 -6.06
C GLY A 64 -3.93 -9.67 -5.67
N GLY A 65 -4.88 -8.73 -5.64
CA GLY A 65 -6.30 -9.02 -5.38
C GLY A 65 -6.58 -9.65 -4.02
N TRP A 66 -5.74 -9.37 -3.02
CA TRP A 66 -5.77 -9.91 -1.65
C TRP A 66 -5.51 -11.42 -1.56
N THR A 67 -5.39 -12.13 -2.67
CA THR A 67 -5.23 -13.60 -2.75
C THR A 67 -3.85 -14.04 -3.23
N ASN A 68 -3.07 -13.11 -3.75
CA ASN A 68 -1.75 -13.35 -4.34
C ASN A 68 -0.77 -12.22 -3.99
N GLY A 69 0.51 -12.50 -4.22
CA GLY A 69 1.59 -11.52 -4.10
C GLY A 69 2.50 -11.77 -2.92
N TYR A 70 3.58 -11.03 -2.92
CA TYR A 70 4.65 -11.09 -1.93
C TYR A 70 5.21 -9.69 -1.72
N LYS A 71 5.81 -9.42 -0.56
CA LYS A 71 6.57 -8.17 -0.36
C LYS A 71 7.68 -8.00 -1.41
N GLU A 72 8.23 -9.10 -1.90
CA GLU A 72 9.27 -9.14 -2.93
C GLU A 72 8.82 -8.54 -4.26
N TRP A 73 7.51 -8.48 -4.54
CA TRP A 73 6.98 -7.85 -5.73
C TRP A 73 7.24 -6.34 -5.79
N MET A 74 7.54 -5.70 -4.65
CA MET A 74 7.79 -4.25 -4.58
C MET A 74 9.29 -3.90 -4.45
N PHE A 75 10.19 -4.88 -4.41
CA PHE A 75 11.63 -4.65 -4.22
C PHE A 75 12.23 -3.76 -5.32
N PHE A 76 11.71 -3.85 -6.53
CA PHE A 76 12.16 -3.04 -7.66
C PHE A 76 12.01 -1.52 -7.44
N MET A 77 11.16 -1.10 -6.52
CA MET A 77 10.96 0.32 -6.18
C MET A 77 12.10 0.88 -5.31
N ALA A 78 12.79 0.03 -4.56
CA ALA A 78 13.77 0.45 -3.57
C ALA A 78 14.93 1.28 -4.17
N PRO A 79 15.58 0.91 -5.31
CA PRO A 79 16.67 1.70 -5.86
C PRO A 79 16.28 3.14 -6.21
N ALA A 80 15.07 3.34 -6.79
CA ALA A 80 14.59 4.67 -7.16
C ALA A 80 14.31 5.54 -5.94
N LEU A 81 13.61 4.99 -4.95
CA LEU A 81 13.19 5.72 -3.76
C LEU A 81 14.38 6.01 -2.81
N THR A 82 15.27 5.04 -2.61
CA THR A 82 16.43 5.23 -1.72
C THR A 82 17.46 6.21 -2.31
N ALA A 83 17.60 6.27 -3.63
CA ALA A 83 18.41 7.30 -4.30
C ALA A 83 17.86 8.72 -4.06
N LEU A 84 16.55 8.85 -3.84
CA LEU A 84 15.89 10.13 -3.50
C LEU A 84 15.88 10.42 -1.98
N GLY A 85 16.56 9.61 -1.18
CA GLY A 85 16.68 9.79 0.27
C GLY A 85 15.52 9.20 1.08
N VAL A 86 14.60 8.47 0.46
CA VAL A 86 13.46 7.83 1.14
C VAL A 86 13.88 6.45 1.64
N THR A 87 13.77 6.19 2.94
CA THR A 87 13.86 4.83 3.47
C THR A 87 12.60 4.07 3.04
N PHE A 88 12.80 3.05 2.20
CA PHE A 88 11.69 2.27 1.65
C PHE A 88 11.47 0.99 2.45
N VAL A 89 10.22 0.65 2.73
CA VAL A 89 9.84 -0.57 3.43
C VAL A 89 8.79 -1.29 2.61
N SER A 90 9.10 -2.49 2.15
CA SER A 90 8.12 -3.38 1.51
C SER A 90 7.59 -4.36 2.54
N ALA A 91 6.27 -4.39 2.74
CA ALA A 91 5.63 -5.23 3.74
C ALA A 91 4.66 -6.25 3.14
N GLY A 92 4.73 -7.47 3.66
CA GLY A 92 3.79 -8.54 3.37
C GLY A 92 2.59 -8.52 4.31
N TYR A 93 1.59 -9.29 3.96
CA TYR A 93 0.36 -9.51 4.73
C TYR A 93 -0.28 -10.84 4.34
N ARG A 94 -0.97 -11.49 5.27
CA ARG A 94 -1.66 -12.77 5.03
C ARG A 94 -2.76 -12.63 4.00
N LEU A 95 -2.92 -13.67 3.18
CA LEU A 95 -3.75 -13.65 1.99
C LEU A 95 -5.07 -14.41 2.18
N ALA A 96 -6.10 -13.91 1.54
CA ALA A 96 -7.34 -14.61 1.34
C ALA A 96 -7.16 -15.75 0.29
N PRO A 97 -8.01 -16.79 0.25
CA PRO A 97 -9.17 -17.00 1.12
C PRO A 97 -8.83 -17.61 2.48
N ALA A 98 -7.57 -18.03 2.71
CA ALA A 98 -7.16 -18.62 4.01
C ALA A 98 -7.35 -17.61 5.16
N HIS A 99 -7.10 -16.34 4.89
CA HIS A 99 -7.21 -15.25 5.84
C HIS A 99 -8.06 -14.11 5.24
N VAL A 100 -9.39 -14.19 5.43
CA VAL A 100 -10.32 -13.16 4.93
C VAL A 100 -10.16 -11.84 5.70
N PHE A 101 -10.72 -10.76 5.16
CA PHE A 101 -10.79 -9.46 5.82
C PHE A 101 -11.33 -9.59 7.27
N PRO A 102 -10.70 -8.98 8.28
CA PRO A 102 -9.65 -7.95 8.19
C PRO A 102 -8.19 -8.48 8.36
N ALA A 103 -7.91 -9.78 8.29
CA ALA A 103 -6.61 -10.35 8.67
C ALA A 103 -5.41 -9.66 7.99
N GLY A 104 -5.45 -9.47 6.66
CA GLY A 104 -4.37 -8.78 5.95
C GLY A 104 -4.23 -7.29 6.33
N LEU A 105 -5.32 -6.62 6.67
CA LEU A 105 -5.28 -5.25 7.18
C LEU A 105 -4.60 -5.17 8.55
N GLU A 106 -4.89 -6.12 9.45
CA GLU A 106 -4.24 -6.20 10.76
C GLU A 106 -2.73 -6.42 10.63
N ASP A 107 -2.30 -7.26 9.68
CA ASP A 107 -0.88 -7.48 9.40
C ASP A 107 -0.20 -6.22 8.87
N CYS A 108 -0.87 -5.49 7.97
CA CYS A 108 -0.39 -4.18 7.50
C CYS A 108 -0.26 -3.17 8.66
N ALA A 109 -1.21 -3.18 9.59
CA ALA A 109 -1.18 -2.33 10.78
C ALA A 109 -0.01 -2.70 11.73
N ASP A 110 0.27 -4.01 11.89
CA ASP A 110 1.42 -4.50 12.69
C ASP A 110 2.74 -4.11 12.05
N ALA A 111 2.86 -4.22 10.72
CA ALA A 111 4.05 -3.77 9.98
C ALA A 111 4.29 -2.27 10.18
N VAL A 112 3.26 -1.43 10.07
CA VAL A 112 3.36 0.02 10.31
C VAL A 112 3.74 0.29 11.77
N ALA A 113 3.15 -0.42 12.73
CA ALA A 113 3.48 -0.27 14.14
C ALA A 113 4.95 -0.64 14.43
N TRP A 114 5.47 -1.69 13.79
CA TRP A 114 6.88 -2.03 13.88
C TRP A 114 7.77 -0.91 13.32
N VAL A 115 7.43 -0.37 12.15
CA VAL A 115 8.17 0.73 11.51
C VAL A 115 8.22 1.94 12.44
N LEU A 116 7.08 2.38 12.98
CA LEU A 116 7.00 3.54 13.89
C LEU A 116 7.89 3.37 15.13
N ARG A 117 8.09 2.14 15.62
CA ARG A 117 8.91 1.87 16.81
C ARG A 117 10.40 1.71 16.52
N HIS A 118 10.77 1.29 15.30
CA HIS A 118 12.12 0.80 15.04
C HIS A 118 12.87 1.52 13.91
N ILE A 119 12.18 2.25 13.04
CA ILE A 119 12.75 2.77 11.80
C ILE A 119 13.89 3.78 12.01
N GLY A 120 13.97 4.42 13.18
CA GLY A 120 15.08 5.29 13.54
C GLY A 120 16.45 4.63 13.46
N LYS A 121 16.54 3.32 13.66
CA LYS A 121 17.77 2.53 13.52
C LYS A 121 18.20 2.32 12.06
N HIS A 122 17.33 2.68 11.11
CA HIS A 122 17.50 2.50 9.67
C HIS A 122 17.47 3.84 8.91
N GLY A 123 17.70 4.97 9.61
CA GLY A 123 17.77 6.30 8.98
C GLY A 123 16.42 6.96 8.73
N GLY A 124 15.30 6.36 9.16
CA GLY A 124 13.97 6.97 9.06
C GLY A 124 13.58 7.78 10.31
N ASP A 125 12.68 8.74 10.15
CA ASP A 125 12.03 9.46 11.27
C ASP A 125 10.61 8.92 11.47
N ALA A 126 10.30 8.43 12.66
CA ALA A 126 8.97 7.90 13.00
C ALA A 126 7.84 8.95 12.87
N ARG A 127 8.15 10.24 12.85
CA ARG A 127 7.20 11.33 12.60
C ARG A 127 6.94 11.55 11.10
N ARG A 128 7.72 10.89 10.22
CA ARG A 128 7.72 11.05 8.77
C ARG A 128 7.44 9.72 8.07
N VAL A 129 6.54 8.93 8.66
CA VAL A 129 6.10 7.64 8.10
C VAL A 129 4.88 7.86 7.20
N PHE A 130 5.03 7.47 5.96
CA PHE A 130 4.00 7.45 4.94
C PHE A 130 3.64 6.00 4.62
N VAL A 131 2.38 5.77 4.26
CA VAL A 131 1.92 4.46 3.80
C VAL A 131 1.49 4.53 2.34
N GLY A 132 1.75 3.50 1.59
CA GLY A 132 1.34 3.38 0.19
C GLY A 132 1.11 1.92 -0.18
N GLY A 133 0.75 1.68 -1.41
CA GLY A 133 0.57 0.34 -1.92
C GLY A 133 -0.03 0.36 -3.32
N HIS A 134 0.07 -0.76 -4.02
CA HIS A 134 -0.52 -0.92 -5.33
C HIS A 134 -1.79 -1.79 -5.26
N SER A 135 -2.87 -1.40 -5.95
CA SER A 135 -4.08 -2.22 -6.09
C SER A 135 -4.66 -2.63 -4.72
N ALA A 136 -4.70 -3.93 -4.39
CA ALA A 136 -5.08 -4.45 -3.08
C ALA A 136 -4.23 -3.86 -1.94
N GLY A 137 -2.94 -3.64 -2.16
CA GLY A 137 -2.07 -2.95 -1.19
C GLY A 137 -2.42 -1.47 -1.05
N GLY A 138 -2.80 -0.80 -2.14
CA GLY A 138 -3.33 0.57 -2.12
C GLY A 138 -4.63 0.69 -1.32
N HIS A 139 -5.48 -0.33 -1.39
CA HIS A 139 -6.66 -0.46 -0.53
C HIS A 139 -6.28 -0.52 0.96
N HIS A 140 -5.34 -1.42 1.33
CA HIS A 140 -4.90 -1.53 2.72
C HIS A 140 -4.30 -0.22 3.23
N ALA A 141 -3.43 0.41 2.45
CA ALA A 141 -2.83 1.71 2.80
C ALA A 141 -3.90 2.79 3.02
N ALA A 142 -4.87 2.90 2.11
CA ALA A 142 -5.95 3.88 2.22
C ALA A 142 -6.83 3.61 3.44
N LEU A 143 -7.17 2.34 3.72
CA LEU A 143 -8.00 1.97 4.87
C LEU A 143 -7.26 2.22 6.18
N LEU A 144 -5.97 1.94 6.30
CA LEU A 144 -5.14 2.32 7.46
C LEU A 144 -5.10 3.83 7.67
N ALA A 145 -5.09 4.60 6.59
CA ALA A 145 -5.03 6.06 6.68
C ALA A 145 -6.34 6.67 7.18
N VAL A 146 -7.51 6.12 6.78
CA VAL A 146 -8.82 6.67 7.16
C VAL A 146 -9.40 6.06 8.43
N ALA A 147 -9.11 4.78 8.75
CA ALA A 147 -9.62 4.09 9.93
C ALA A 147 -8.67 4.28 11.12
N ALA A 148 -9.20 4.65 12.28
CA ALA A 148 -8.38 4.99 13.46
C ALA A 148 -8.19 3.83 14.45
N GLU A 149 -9.05 2.82 14.43
CA GLU A 149 -9.18 1.80 15.47
C GLU A 149 -7.91 0.97 15.68
N TRP A 150 -7.20 0.66 14.59
CA TRP A 150 -5.97 -0.12 14.64
C TRP A 150 -4.85 0.56 15.44
N ARG A 151 -4.89 1.88 15.54
CA ARG A 151 -3.86 2.71 16.21
C ARG A 151 -3.93 2.53 17.71
N ALA A 152 -5.12 2.70 18.28
CA ALA A 152 -5.37 2.55 19.72
C ALA A 152 -5.05 1.12 20.19
N ALA A 153 -5.43 0.11 19.43
CA ALA A 153 -5.14 -1.30 19.73
C ALA A 153 -3.63 -1.61 19.82
N ARG A 154 -2.79 -0.76 19.19
CA ARG A 154 -1.33 -0.90 19.18
C ARG A 154 -0.59 0.12 20.03
N GLY A 155 -1.32 0.93 20.81
CA GLY A 155 -0.74 1.97 21.66
C GLY A 155 -0.05 3.09 20.86
N LEU A 156 -0.55 3.38 19.65
CA LEU A 156 0.01 4.41 18.77
C LEU A 156 -0.69 5.76 18.96
N PRO A 157 -0.05 6.88 18.58
CA PRO A 157 -0.69 8.19 18.54
C PRO A 157 -1.93 8.19 17.63
N ALA A 158 -2.82 9.16 17.83
CA ALA A 158 -4.01 9.32 17.00
C ALA A 158 -3.68 9.60 15.51
N GLN A 159 -2.58 10.29 15.23
CA GLN A 159 -2.10 10.63 13.89
C GLN A 159 -0.64 10.20 13.69
N PRO A 160 -0.38 8.89 13.53
CA PRO A 160 0.99 8.39 13.38
C PRO A 160 1.53 8.48 11.95
N LEU A 161 0.66 8.77 10.96
CA LEU A 161 1.01 8.79 9.55
C LEU A 161 1.15 10.22 9.04
N ALA A 162 2.25 10.50 8.34
CA ALA A 162 2.50 11.78 7.71
C ALA A 162 1.76 11.94 6.36
N GLY A 163 1.37 10.83 5.72
CA GLY A 163 0.61 10.83 4.47
C GLY A 163 0.30 9.44 3.95
N CYS A 164 -0.53 9.39 2.89
CA CYS A 164 -0.91 8.15 2.23
C CYS A 164 -0.78 8.29 0.70
N LEU A 165 -0.07 7.33 0.07
CA LEU A 165 0.27 7.34 -1.36
C LEU A 165 -0.20 6.04 -2.06
N PRO A 166 -1.50 5.77 -2.18
CA PRO A 166 -1.99 4.58 -2.87
C PRO A 166 -1.88 4.74 -4.40
N VAL A 167 -1.44 3.68 -5.07
CA VAL A 167 -1.37 3.58 -6.54
C VAL A 167 -2.44 2.59 -7.01
N SER A 168 -3.35 3.02 -7.89
CA SER A 168 -4.40 2.16 -8.45
C SER A 168 -5.23 1.44 -7.37
N GLY A 169 -5.49 2.12 -6.25
CA GLY A 169 -6.12 1.56 -5.07
C GLY A 169 -7.61 1.26 -5.25
N VAL A 170 -8.14 0.42 -4.36
CA VAL A 170 -9.58 0.15 -4.26
C VAL A 170 -10.14 0.93 -3.07
N TYR A 171 -11.21 1.69 -3.28
CA TYR A 171 -11.75 2.57 -2.24
C TYR A 171 -13.19 2.26 -1.84
N ARG A 172 -13.89 1.39 -2.61
CA ARG A 172 -15.27 1.01 -2.33
C ARG A 172 -15.55 -0.43 -2.76
N PHE A 173 -16.28 -1.15 -1.92
CA PHE A 173 -16.85 -2.45 -2.19
C PHE A 173 -18.39 -2.39 -2.26
N GLY A 174 -19.00 -3.47 -2.70
CA GLY A 174 -20.45 -3.60 -2.81
C GLY A 174 -20.99 -3.30 -4.21
N ALA A 175 -22.29 -3.03 -4.30
CA ALA A 175 -22.99 -2.82 -5.56
C ALA A 175 -22.37 -1.66 -6.35
N GLY A 176 -22.11 -1.88 -7.64
CA GLY A 176 -21.51 -0.89 -8.54
C GLY A 176 -20.02 -0.61 -8.32
N SER A 177 -19.32 -1.38 -7.48
CA SER A 177 -17.88 -1.25 -7.27
C SER A 177 -17.03 -1.76 -8.44
N GLY A 178 -17.60 -2.60 -9.31
CA GLY A 178 -16.86 -3.29 -10.38
C GLY A 178 -16.06 -4.50 -9.90
N LEU A 179 -16.21 -4.90 -8.62
CA LEU A 179 -15.42 -5.94 -7.98
C LEU A 179 -16.27 -7.10 -7.47
N SER A 180 -15.80 -8.33 -7.69
CA SER A 180 -16.38 -9.56 -7.14
C SER A 180 -15.42 -10.13 -6.07
N VAL A 181 -15.61 -9.73 -4.81
CA VAL A 181 -14.69 -10.02 -3.71
C VAL A 181 -15.24 -11.00 -2.66
N ARG A 182 -16.47 -11.49 -2.86
CA ARG A 182 -17.07 -12.54 -2.02
C ARG A 182 -17.07 -13.89 -2.72
N PRO A 183 -16.91 -14.98 -1.97
CA PRO A 183 -16.57 -15.07 -0.54
C PRO A 183 -15.07 -14.92 -0.29
N ARG A 184 -14.25 -14.79 -1.33
CA ARG A 184 -12.79 -14.93 -1.27
C ARG A 184 -12.14 -13.95 -0.29
N PHE A 185 -12.38 -12.65 -0.44
CA PHE A 185 -11.74 -11.63 0.38
C PHE A 185 -12.60 -11.21 1.60
N LEU A 186 -13.89 -10.94 1.38
CA LEU A 186 -14.79 -10.46 2.44
C LEU A 186 -15.50 -11.56 3.23
N GLY A 187 -15.27 -12.83 2.87
CA GLY A 187 -15.93 -13.96 3.50
C GLY A 187 -17.44 -14.05 3.21
N THR A 188 -18.14 -14.88 4.00
CA THR A 188 -19.55 -15.22 3.79
C THR A 188 -20.52 -14.49 4.72
N GLY A 189 -20.06 -13.55 5.52
CA GLY A 189 -20.88 -12.77 6.45
C GLY A 189 -21.98 -11.94 5.76
N PRO A 190 -22.85 -11.24 6.51
CA PRO A 190 -23.93 -10.42 5.95
C PRO A 190 -23.44 -9.42 4.93
N GLN A 191 -24.17 -9.30 3.80
CA GLN A 191 -23.89 -8.28 2.79
C GLN A 191 -24.01 -6.87 3.37
N GLY A 192 -23.17 -5.95 2.89
CA GLY A 192 -23.16 -4.55 3.27
C GLY A 192 -22.30 -4.24 4.50
N VAL A 193 -22.25 -5.10 5.50
CA VAL A 193 -21.47 -4.84 6.74
C VAL A 193 -19.97 -4.94 6.47
N ALA A 194 -19.51 -6.06 5.90
CA ALA A 194 -18.10 -6.24 5.58
C ALA A 194 -17.65 -5.29 4.46
N GLU A 195 -18.50 -5.04 3.46
CA GLU A 195 -18.25 -4.08 2.40
C GLU A 195 -18.02 -2.67 2.94
N ALA A 196 -18.88 -2.19 3.84
CA ALA A 196 -18.73 -0.87 4.45
C ALA A 196 -17.47 -0.79 5.34
N ALA A 197 -17.20 -1.82 6.14
CA ALA A 197 -16.02 -1.89 6.98
C ALA A 197 -14.72 -1.91 6.19
N ALA A 198 -14.71 -2.59 5.04
CA ALA A 198 -13.55 -2.69 4.16
C ALA A 198 -13.40 -1.50 3.20
N SER A 199 -14.41 -0.63 3.04
CA SER A 199 -14.36 0.48 2.07
C SER A 199 -13.74 1.73 2.68
N PRO A 200 -12.53 2.17 2.26
CA PRO A 200 -11.96 3.43 2.71
C PRO A 200 -12.92 4.62 2.60
N LEU A 201 -13.69 4.69 1.50
CA LEU A 201 -14.66 5.75 1.26
C LEU A 201 -15.75 5.84 2.35
N CYS A 202 -16.08 4.71 2.99
CA CYS A 202 -17.06 4.66 4.08
C CYS A 202 -16.48 4.95 5.48
N ARG A 203 -15.16 5.15 5.58
CA ARG A 203 -14.44 5.18 6.85
C ARG A 203 -13.67 6.48 7.09
N ILE A 204 -13.91 7.52 6.30
CA ILE A 204 -13.18 8.79 6.42
C ILE A 204 -13.49 9.45 7.77
N ASP A 205 -12.49 9.48 8.65
CA ASP A 205 -12.49 10.27 9.88
C ASP A 205 -11.56 11.47 9.70
N ALA A 206 -12.12 12.65 9.47
CA ALA A 206 -11.35 13.86 9.18
C ALA A 206 -10.36 14.24 10.29
N ALA A 207 -10.67 13.89 11.55
CA ALA A 207 -9.78 14.19 12.69
C ALA A 207 -8.52 13.32 12.72
N ALA A 208 -8.55 12.17 12.03
CA ALA A 208 -7.50 11.16 12.08
C ALA A 208 -6.77 10.94 10.74
N CYS A 209 -7.32 11.44 9.63
CA CYS A 209 -6.77 11.23 8.29
C CYS A 209 -5.52 12.09 8.02
N PRO A 210 -4.45 11.52 7.45
CA PRO A 210 -3.34 12.28 6.91
C PRO A 210 -3.68 12.85 5.51
N PRO A 211 -2.82 13.71 4.92
CA PRO A 211 -2.89 14.07 3.50
C PRO A 211 -2.76 12.86 2.56
N PHE A 212 -3.34 12.97 1.35
CA PHE A 212 -3.29 11.92 0.32
C PHE A 212 -2.63 12.40 -0.97
N LEU A 213 -1.82 11.53 -1.59
CA LEU A 213 -1.42 11.57 -2.98
C LEU A 213 -1.94 10.29 -3.66
N LEU A 214 -3.09 10.36 -4.31
CA LEU A 214 -3.65 9.25 -5.06
C LEU A 214 -2.97 9.19 -6.43
N ALA A 215 -2.62 7.98 -6.90
CA ALA A 215 -2.11 7.81 -8.26
C ALA A 215 -2.86 6.68 -8.98
N HIS A 216 -2.99 6.81 -10.31
CA HIS A 216 -3.48 5.73 -11.17
C HIS A 216 -3.00 5.94 -12.60
N GLY A 217 -2.99 4.88 -13.41
CA GLY A 217 -2.70 4.99 -14.83
C GLY A 217 -3.84 5.64 -15.61
N SER A 218 -3.54 6.34 -16.71
CA SER A 218 -4.57 6.91 -17.58
C SER A 218 -5.34 5.84 -18.38
N ARG A 219 -4.80 4.60 -18.43
CA ARG A 219 -5.42 3.41 -19.03
C ARG A 219 -5.71 2.31 -17.99
N ASP A 220 -5.82 2.67 -16.71
CA ASP A 220 -6.16 1.77 -15.62
C ASP A 220 -7.59 1.22 -15.77
N PHE A 221 -7.96 0.25 -14.97
CA PHE A 221 -9.32 -0.28 -14.96
C PHE A 221 -10.34 0.85 -14.69
N PRO A 222 -11.36 1.01 -15.57
CA PRO A 222 -12.30 2.14 -15.48
C PRO A 222 -12.97 2.29 -14.11
N HIS A 223 -13.27 1.18 -13.44
CA HIS A 223 -13.88 1.20 -12.11
C HIS A 223 -12.92 1.71 -11.03
N LEU A 224 -11.60 1.50 -11.16
CA LEU A 224 -10.61 2.00 -10.21
C LEU A 224 -10.36 3.49 -10.41
N MET A 225 -10.25 3.96 -11.64
CA MET A 225 -10.16 5.40 -11.96
C MET A 225 -11.38 6.15 -11.41
N LYS A 226 -12.59 5.60 -11.60
CA LYS A 226 -13.82 6.15 -11.03
C LYS A 226 -13.78 6.19 -9.52
N GLN A 227 -13.38 5.10 -8.86
CA GLN A 227 -13.28 5.06 -7.40
C GLN A 227 -12.23 6.03 -6.86
N ALA A 228 -11.11 6.25 -7.56
CA ALA A 228 -10.10 7.24 -7.17
C ALA A 228 -10.67 8.67 -7.19
N ALA A 229 -11.45 9.02 -8.22
CA ALA A 229 -12.13 10.30 -8.30
C ALA A 229 -13.18 10.47 -7.18
N GLU A 230 -14.05 9.48 -6.98
CA GLU A 230 -15.06 9.49 -5.91
C GLU A 230 -14.42 9.62 -4.51
N PHE A 231 -13.31 8.92 -4.26
CA PHE A 231 -12.61 9.00 -2.99
C PHE A 231 -11.93 10.36 -2.78
N ALA A 232 -11.31 10.92 -3.83
CA ALA A 232 -10.73 12.25 -3.77
C ALA A 232 -11.80 13.33 -3.47
N ASP A 233 -12.97 13.20 -4.09
CA ASP A 233 -14.07 14.14 -3.84
C ASP A 233 -14.60 14.04 -2.41
N ALA A 234 -14.71 12.82 -1.86
CA ALA A 234 -15.08 12.61 -0.47
C ALA A 234 -14.05 13.21 0.50
N LEU A 235 -12.74 13.04 0.24
CA LEU A 235 -11.66 13.65 1.02
C LEU A 235 -11.72 15.20 0.95
N ARG A 236 -11.95 15.79 -0.23
CA ARG A 236 -12.13 17.25 -0.39
C ARG A 236 -13.34 17.77 0.37
N LEU A 237 -14.45 17.03 0.32
CA LEU A 237 -15.67 17.39 1.07
C LEU A 237 -15.41 17.37 2.58
N ALA A 238 -14.59 16.42 3.05
CA ALA A 238 -14.11 16.36 4.43
C ALA A 238 -13.01 17.39 4.77
N LYS A 239 -12.65 18.29 3.82
CA LYS A 239 -11.58 19.30 3.93
C LYS A 239 -10.19 18.73 4.17
N LEU A 240 -9.93 17.52 3.69
CA LEU A 240 -8.64 16.85 3.79
C LEU A 240 -7.79 17.16 2.54
N PRO A 241 -6.48 17.40 2.71
CA PRO A 241 -5.58 17.61 1.58
C PRO A 241 -5.47 16.35 0.73
N VAL A 242 -5.82 16.46 -0.55
CA VAL A 242 -5.71 15.38 -1.52
C VAL A 242 -5.27 15.89 -2.88
N GLU A 243 -4.33 15.18 -3.47
CA GLU A 243 -3.85 15.38 -4.83
C GLU A 243 -4.04 14.08 -5.62
N ILE A 244 -4.24 14.19 -6.93
CA ILE A 244 -4.31 13.04 -7.84
C ILE A 244 -3.21 13.20 -8.88
N GLU A 245 -2.43 12.13 -9.06
CA GLU A 245 -1.43 11.99 -10.11
C GLU A 245 -1.92 10.98 -11.12
N VAL A 246 -2.10 11.43 -12.38
CA VAL A 246 -2.45 10.53 -13.48
C VAL A 246 -1.16 10.16 -14.22
N LEU A 247 -0.84 8.87 -14.22
CA LEU A 247 0.35 8.33 -14.88
C LEU A 247 0.00 8.06 -16.34
N GLU A 248 0.36 9.01 -17.20
CA GLU A 248 -0.01 8.99 -18.61
C GLU A 248 0.52 7.76 -19.36
N GLY A 249 -0.35 7.14 -20.15
CA GLY A 249 -0.05 5.94 -20.92
C GLY A 249 0.06 4.65 -20.12
N CYS A 250 0.01 4.70 -18.79
CA CYS A 250 0.11 3.52 -17.94
C CYS A 250 -1.22 2.79 -17.80
N ASP A 251 -1.19 1.47 -17.89
CA ASP A 251 -2.26 0.59 -17.42
C ASP A 251 -2.13 0.33 -15.91
N HIS A 252 -2.96 -0.59 -15.38
CA HIS A 252 -2.96 -0.95 -13.95
C HIS A 252 -1.60 -1.42 -13.44
N PHE A 253 -0.90 -2.24 -14.20
CA PHE A 253 0.38 -2.83 -13.81
C PHE A 253 1.56 -1.91 -14.11
N GLU A 254 1.47 -1.15 -15.19
CA GLU A 254 2.45 -0.13 -15.55
C GLU A 254 2.47 1.01 -14.53
N ALA A 255 1.31 1.36 -13.95
CA ALA A 255 1.23 2.32 -12.85
C ALA A 255 2.04 1.86 -11.62
N SER A 256 2.07 0.56 -11.31
CA SER A 256 2.94 0.01 -10.27
C SER A 256 4.42 0.11 -10.65
N LEU A 257 4.78 -0.27 -11.89
CA LEU A 257 6.15 -0.27 -12.39
C LEU A 257 6.76 1.14 -12.43
N ALA A 258 5.94 2.18 -12.59
CA ALA A 258 6.39 3.58 -12.53
C ALA A 258 7.08 3.92 -11.19
N GLY A 259 6.79 3.17 -10.12
CA GLY A 259 7.44 3.33 -8.81
C GLY A 259 8.92 2.94 -8.78
N GLY A 260 9.36 2.11 -9.70
CA GLY A 260 10.78 1.69 -9.82
C GLY A 260 11.56 2.43 -10.91
N ASP A 261 10.91 3.27 -11.69
CA ASP A 261 11.58 4.06 -12.72
C ASP A 261 12.34 5.22 -12.09
N GLN A 262 13.67 5.14 -12.10
CA GLN A 262 14.57 6.16 -11.55
C GLN A 262 14.49 7.51 -12.29
N GLN A 263 14.08 7.49 -13.57
CA GLN A 263 13.88 8.68 -14.39
C GLN A 263 12.40 9.05 -14.50
N GLY A 264 11.53 8.20 -13.96
CA GLY A 264 10.08 8.35 -14.02
C GLY A 264 9.53 9.41 -13.08
N SER A 265 8.34 9.89 -13.43
CA SER A 265 7.68 10.98 -12.71
C SER A 265 7.22 10.57 -11.31
N TRP A 266 6.74 9.31 -11.12
CA TRP A 266 6.08 8.95 -9.87
C TRP A 266 7.02 8.92 -8.65
N ALA A 267 8.18 8.25 -8.74
CA ALA A 267 9.10 8.17 -7.59
C ALA A 267 9.59 9.58 -7.18
N THR A 268 9.95 10.41 -8.16
CA THR A 268 10.34 11.81 -7.94
C THR A 268 9.21 12.64 -7.34
N ARG A 269 7.99 12.48 -7.88
CA ARG A 269 6.79 13.16 -7.40
C ARG A 269 6.46 12.76 -5.96
N ALA A 270 6.49 11.47 -5.66
CA ALA A 270 6.24 10.93 -4.32
C ALA A 270 7.26 11.46 -3.31
N ALA A 271 8.56 11.36 -3.60
CA ALA A 271 9.61 11.86 -2.74
C ALA A 271 9.52 13.38 -2.51
N SER A 272 9.23 14.16 -3.55
CA SER A 272 9.00 15.60 -3.44
C SER A 272 7.78 15.90 -2.56
N TRP A 273 6.67 15.20 -2.80
CA TRP A 273 5.44 15.39 -2.04
C TRP A 273 5.63 15.07 -0.55
N MET A 274 6.30 13.95 -0.23
CA MET A 274 6.62 13.57 1.15
C MET A 274 7.46 14.63 1.85
N ARG A 275 8.50 15.17 1.20
CA ARG A 275 9.35 16.24 1.76
C ARG A 275 8.57 17.47 2.18
N HIS A 276 7.55 17.87 1.44
CA HIS A 276 6.76 19.07 1.71
C HIS A 276 5.67 18.87 2.75
N ARG A 277 5.29 17.62 3.07
CA ARG A 277 4.22 17.29 4.03
C ARG A 277 4.71 17.01 5.44
N GLY A 278 5.98 16.78 5.63
CA GLY A 278 6.57 16.46 6.94
C GLY A 278 7.15 17.67 7.70
N ARG A 279 6.73 18.88 7.35
CA ARG A 279 7.15 20.12 8.06
C ARG A 279 6.04 20.66 8.91
#